data_a394bd6592b0ef2e16f6193a31b1d966
#
_entry.id   a394bd6592b0ef2e16f6193a31b1d966
#
_cell.length_a   1.000
_cell.length_b   1.000
_cell.length_c   1.000
_cell.angle_alpha   90.00
_cell.angle_beta   90.00
_cell.angle_gamma   90.00
#
_symmetry.space_group_name_H-M   'P 1'
#
loop_
_entity.id
_entity.type
_entity.pdbx_description
1 polymer ?
#
loop_
_entity_poly.entity_id
_entity_poly.type
_entity_poly.pdbx_seq_one_letter_code
_entity_poly.pdbx_strand_id
1 'polypeptide(L)'
;MSEDATPQTEKLLASINSPADLRGLSREQLPALADELRDYIVNAVSRTGGHLSSNLGTVELTIALHYVFDTPRDRLVWDVGHQSYPHKILTGRRDQMATLRQYQGLSGFPRRTESEYDTFGVGHSSTSIAAAMGMAVASRNLGENSSGGGTWR
;
A
#
# COMPACT_ATOMS: atom_id res chain seq x y z
N MET A 1 32.83 -27.22 19.06
CA MET A 1 32.37 -26.66 17.78
C MET A 1 30.91 -26.27 18.02
N SER A 2 30.72 -25.01 18.39
CA SER A 2 29.36 -24.46 18.67
C SER A 2 28.87 -23.91 17.35
N GLU A 3 27.81 -24.51 16.80
CA GLU A 3 27.06 -23.93 15.69
C GLU A 3 26.38 -22.67 16.19
N ASP A 4 26.82 -21.57 15.67
CA ASP A 4 26.25 -20.24 15.87
C ASP A 4 24.90 -20.21 15.14
N ALA A 5 23.84 -20.58 15.84
CA ALA A 5 22.48 -20.48 15.36
C ALA A 5 22.10 -19.00 15.35
N THR A 6 22.43 -18.32 14.24
CA THR A 6 21.89 -17.00 13.94
C THR A 6 20.33 -17.14 13.99
N PRO A 7 19.62 -16.41 14.86
CA PRO A 7 18.18 -16.50 14.89
C PRO A 7 17.66 -16.10 13.51
N GLN A 8 16.93 -17.00 12.86
CA GLN A 8 16.17 -16.67 11.66
C GLN A 8 15.16 -15.59 12.07
N THR A 9 15.49 -14.34 11.80
CA THR A 9 14.55 -13.23 11.98
C THR A 9 13.37 -13.53 11.07
N GLU A 10 12.23 -13.90 11.65
CA GLU A 10 11.00 -14.10 10.88
C GLU A 10 10.77 -12.82 10.04
N LYS A 11 10.57 -12.99 8.75
CA LYS A 11 10.41 -11.86 7.85
C LYS A 11 9.14 -11.13 8.21
N LEU A 12 9.25 -9.87 8.60
CA LEU A 12 8.15 -9.01 9.03
C LEU A 12 7.07 -8.93 7.94
N LEU A 13 7.48 -8.75 6.69
CA LEU A 13 6.57 -8.65 5.55
C LEU A 13 5.67 -9.88 5.40
N ALA A 14 6.14 -11.07 5.78
CA ALA A 14 5.35 -12.29 5.69
C ALA A 14 4.13 -12.27 6.63
N SER A 15 4.21 -11.58 7.76
CA SER A 15 3.12 -11.45 8.73
C SER A 15 2.11 -10.34 8.37
N ILE A 16 2.42 -9.47 7.41
CA ILE A 16 1.56 -8.34 7.03
C ILE A 16 0.60 -8.78 5.91
N ASN A 17 -0.67 -8.92 6.22
CA ASN A 17 -1.74 -9.22 5.27
C ASN A 17 -2.75 -8.07 5.15
N SER A 18 -2.68 -7.11 6.06
CA SER A 18 -3.53 -5.92 6.08
C SER A 18 -2.82 -4.73 6.74
N PRO A 19 -3.29 -3.50 6.53
CA PRO A 19 -2.79 -2.35 7.28
C PRO A 19 -2.96 -2.46 8.79
N ALA A 20 -3.91 -3.26 9.27
CA ALA A 20 -4.07 -3.50 10.71
C ALA A 20 -2.87 -4.25 11.30
N ASP A 21 -2.34 -5.24 10.57
CA ASP A 21 -1.14 -5.97 10.99
C ASP A 21 0.08 -5.05 11.03
N LEU A 22 0.21 -4.16 10.03
CA LEU A 22 1.26 -3.16 9.99
C LEU A 22 1.22 -2.22 11.20
N ARG A 23 0.04 -1.77 11.61
CA ARG A 23 -0.13 -0.92 12.81
C ARG A 23 0.19 -1.64 14.12
N GLY A 24 0.25 -2.96 14.12
CA GLY A 24 0.71 -3.77 15.24
C GLY A 24 2.22 -3.79 15.45
N LEU A 25 3.01 -3.35 14.46
CA LEU A 25 4.47 -3.28 14.57
C LEU A 25 4.92 -2.11 15.45
N SER A 26 6.07 -2.26 16.10
CA SER A 26 6.75 -1.14 16.74
C SER A 26 7.41 -0.23 15.69
N ARG A 27 7.64 1.05 16.03
CA ARG A 27 8.28 1.99 15.12
C ARG A 27 9.69 1.57 14.71
N GLU A 28 10.39 0.89 15.61
CA GLU A 28 11.75 0.38 15.41
C GLU A 28 11.79 -0.74 14.36
N GLN A 29 10.68 -1.41 14.11
CA GLN A 29 10.56 -2.47 13.09
C GLN A 29 10.28 -1.92 11.68
N LEU A 30 9.79 -0.68 11.56
CA LEU A 30 9.39 -0.12 10.27
C LEU A 30 10.54 0.00 9.26
N PRO A 31 11.79 0.38 9.65
CA PRO A 31 12.90 0.36 8.71
C PRO A 31 13.21 -1.03 8.14
N ALA A 32 13.20 -2.06 8.98
CA ALA A 32 13.42 -3.44 8.54
C ALA A 32 12.31 -3.91 7.59
N LEU A 33 11.05 -3.56 7.87
CA LEU A 33 9.93 -3.82 6.96
C LEU A 33 10.12 -3.11 5.61
N ALA A 34 10.63 -1.88 5.62
CA ALA A 34 10.88 -1.12 4.39
C ALA A 34 11.94 -1.81 3.51
N ASP A 35 13.00 -2.33 4.11
CA ASP A 35 14.04 -3.07 3.39
C ASP A 35 13.48 -4.37 2.79
N GLU A 36 12.72 -5.16 3.57
CA GLU A 36 12.06 -6.37 3.08
C GLU A 36 11.08 -6.08 1.92
N LEU A 37 10.33 -4.99 2.03
CA LEU A 37 9.37 -4.58 1.02
C LEU A 37 10.07 -4.14 -0.28
N ARG A 38 11.21 -3.44 -0.19
CA ARG A 38 12.05 -3.12 -1.35
C ARG A 38 12.55 -4.36 -2.06
N ASP A 39 13.15 -5.28 -1.31
CA ASP A 39 13.66 -6.53 -1.86
C ASP A 39 12.55 -7.32 -2.55
N TYR A 40 11.38 -7.35 -1.93
CA TYR A 40 10.22 -8.03 -2.52
C TYR A 40 9.79 -7.39 -3.83
N ILE A 41 9.71 -6.05 -3.90
CA ILE A 41 9.34 -5.30 -5.11
C ILE A 41 10.36 -5.53 -6.22
N VAL A 42 11.66 -5.45 -5.92
CA VAL A 42 12.73 -5.71 -6.90
C VAL A 42 12.57 -7.12 -7.48
N ASN A 43 12.40 -8.13 -6.64
CA ASN A 43 12.22 -9.51 -7.07
C ASN A 43 10.93 -9.73 -7.89
N ALA A 44 9.82 -9.12 -7.51
CA ALA A 44 8.57 -9.23 -8.24
C ALA A 44 8.66 -8.56 -9.61
N VAL A 45 9.09 -7.30 -9.66
CA VAL A 45 9.17 -6.50 -10.89
C VAL A 45 10.22 -7.05 -11.87
N SER A 46 11.31 -7.64 -11.39
CA SER A 46 12.30 -8.31 -12.26
C SER A 46 11.70 -9.45 -13.10
N ARG A 47 10.62 -10.07 -12.61
CA ARG A 47 9.94 -11.18 -13.28
C ARG A 47 8.75 -10.74 -14.12
N THR A 48 7.98 -9.76 -13.64
CA THR A 48 6.73 -9.34 -14.26
C THR A 48 6.86 -8.11 -15.15
N GLY A 49 7.96 -7.37 -14.99
CA GLY A 49 8.05 -6.00 -15.50
C GLY A 49 7.20 -5.02 -14.69
N GLY A 50 7.35 -3.74 -14.97
CA GLY A 50 6.61 -2.67 -14.30
C GLY A 50 7.46 -1.47 -13.94
N HIS A 51 6.90 -0.59 -13.10
CA HIS A 51 7.57 0.62 -12.64
C HIS A 51 8.40 0.32 -11.40
N LEU A 52 9.73 0.34 -11.49
CA LEU A 52 10.59 0.00 -10.35
C LEU A 52 10.94 1.22 -9.50
N SER A 53 11.60 2.23 -10.08
CA SER A 53 12.14 3.36 -9.31
C SER A 53 11.08 4.16 -8.58
N SER A 54 9.92 4.40 -9.21
CA SER A 54 8.81 5.11 -8.58
C SER A 54 8.24 4.36 -7.37
N ASN A 55 8.23 3.04 -7.40
CA ASN A 55 7.77 2.23 -6.28
C ASN A 55 8.80 2.15 -5.15
N LEU A 56 10.09 2.03 -5.48
CA LEU A 56 11.15 2.07 -4.46
C LEU A 56 11.20 3.40 -3.72
N GLY A 57 10.91 4.51 -4.42
CA GLY A 57 10.85 5.84 -3.84
C GLY A 57 9.66 6.12 -2.93
N THR A 58 8.64 5.26 -2.91
CA THR A 58 7.41 5.44 -2.10
C THR A 58 7.23 4.39 -1.01
N VAL A 59 8.21 3.54 -0.77
CA VAL A 59 8.11 2.46 0.23
C VAL A 59 7.83 3.02 1.62
N GLU A 60 8.68 3.91 2.14
CA GLU A 60 8.52 4.49 3.47
C GLU A 60 7.26 5.35 3.56
N LEU A 61 6.96 6.12 2.52
CA LEU A 61 5.75 6.92 2.47
C LEU A 61 4.50 6.03 2.58
N THR A 62 4.47 4.92 1.85
CA THR A 62 3.33 4.00 1.89
C THR A 62 3.19 3.32 3.25
N ILE A 63 4.29 2.88 3.84
CA ILE A 63 4.32 2.34 5.21
C ILE A 63 3.77 3.38 6.19
N ALA A 64 4.28 4.62 6.14
CA ALA A 64 3.85 5.69 7.03
C ALA A 64 2.36 6.02 6.89
N LEU A 65 1.85 6.08 5.66
CA LEU A 65 0.43 6.33 5.40
C LEU A 65 -0.46 5.24 6.01
N HIS A 66 -0.15 3.95 5.78
CA HIS A 66 -0.92 2.85 6.34
C HIS A 66 -0.71 2.63 7.83
N TYR A 67 0.41 3.10 8.39
CA TYR A 67 0.68 3.06 9.81
C TYR A 67 -0.10 4.12 10.58
N VAL A 68 -0.23 5.33 10.02
CA VAL A 68 -0.85 6.47 10.68
C VAL A 68 -2.35 6.54 10.44
N PHE A 69 -2.81 6.23 9.22
CA PHE A 69 -4.21 6.33 8.82
C PHE A 69 -4.93 4.99 8.91
N ASP A 70 -6.20 5.03 9.31
CA ASP A 70 -7.06 3.85 9.41
C ASP A 70 -7.72 3.51 8.06
N THR A 71 -6.90 3.06 7.10
CA THR A 71 -7.40 2.63 5.79
C THR A 71 -8.13 1.28 5.90
N PRO A 72 -9.21 1.05 5.14
CA PRO A 72 -9.79 1.89 4.07
C PRO A 72 -10.79 2.95 4.55
N ARG A 73 -11.05 3.07 5.86
CA ARG A 73 -11.91 4.12 6.42
C ARG A 73 -11.37 5.51 6.06
N ASP A 74 -10.09 5.75 6.30
CA ASP A 74 -9.38 6.90 5.78
C ASP A 74 -9.03 6.60 4.31
N ARG A 75 -9.54 7.43 3.41
CA ARG A 75 -9.43 7.18 1.96
C ARG A 75 -8.10 7.67 1.43
N LEU A 76 -7.32 6.76 0.87
CA LEU A 76 -6.06 7.07 0.20
C LEU A 76 -6.29 7.16 -1.31
N VAL A 77 -5.99 8.32 -1.89
CA VAL A 77 -6.12 8.57 -3.34
C VAL A 77 -4.74 8.81 -3.94
N TRP A 78 -4.34 7.95 -4.86
CA TRP A 78 -3.08 8.06 -5.56
C TRP A 78 -3.20 8.95 -6.79
N ASP A 79 -2.18 9.75 -7.08
CA ASP A 79 -2.05 10.42 -8.38
C ASP A 79 -1.25 9.53 -9.33
N VAL A 80 -1.70 9.35 -10.56
CA VAL A 80 -1.22 8.35 -11.53
C VAL A 80 -1.37 6.91 -11.02
N GLY A 81 -0.81 6.57 -9.87
CA GLY A 81 -0.90 5.27 -9.23
C GLY A 81 0.13 4.23 -9.70
N HIS A 82 1.10 4.61 -10.54
CA HIS A 82 2.19 3.72 -10.97
C HIS A 82 3.18 3.41 -9.84
N GLN A 83 3.13 4.14 -8.74
CA GLN A 83 3.94 3.99 -7.53
C GLN A 83 3.22 3.22 -6.40
N SER A 84 2.14 2.49 -6.71
CA SER A 84 1.25 1.88 -5.71
C SER A 84 1.53 0.39 -5.42
N TYR A 85 2.67 -0.17 -5.87
CA TYR A 85 2.98 -1.57 -5.58
C TYR A 85 3.17 -1.84 -4.08
N PRO A 86 3.88 -0.98 -3.31
CA PRO A 86 3.92 -1.11 -1.85
C PRO A 86 2.51 -1.15 -1.23
N HIS A 87 1.62 -0.29 -1.69
CA HIS A 87 0.23 -0.26 -1.25
C HIS A 87 -0.49 -1.60 -1.54
N LYS A 88 -0.35 -2.17 -2.73
CA LYS A 88 -0.95 -3.47 -3.06
C LYS A 88 -0.43 -4.59 -2.15
N ILE A 89 0.88 -4.62 -1.91
CA ILE A 89 1.52 -5.63 -1.07
C ILE A 89 1.01 -5.54 0.37
N LEU A 90 0.99 -4.33 0.95
CA LEU A 90 0.56 -4.09 2.34
C LEU A 90 -0.95 -4.21 2.56
N THR A 91 -1.73 -4.29 1.49
CA THR A 91 -3.19 -4.44 1.51
C THR A 91 -3.67 -5.83 1.04
N GLY A 92 -2.85 -6.87 1.29
CA GLY A 92 -3.24 -8.27 1.14
C GLY A 92 -3.06 -8.86 -0.27
N ARG A 93 -2.42 -8.14 -1.20
CA ARG A 93 -2.19 -8.63 -2.57
C ARG A 93 -0.77 -9.08 -2.84
N ARG A 94 0.04 -9.26 -1.77
CA ARG A 94 1.44 -9.69 -1.86
C ARG A 94 1.60 -10.95 -2.71
N ASP A 95 0.84 -11.98 -2.42
CA ASP A 95 0.99 -13.29 -3.07
C ASP A 95 0.51 -13.29 -4.53
N GLN A 96 -0.25 -12.26 -4.93
CA GLN A 96 -0.72 -12.07 -6.29
C GLN A 96 0.26 -11.25 -7.16
N MET A 97 1.32 -10.71 -6.59
CA MET A 97 2.28 -9.86 -7.32
C MET A 97 2.95 -10.57 -8.50
N ALA A 98 3.02 -11.90 -8.50
CA ALA A 98 3.49 -12.68 -9.64
C ALA A 98 2.60 -12.52 -10.91
N THR A 99 1.36 -12.04 -10.74
CA THR A 99 0.42 -11.80 -11.85
C THR A 99 0.34 -10.32 -12.26
N LEU A 100 1.20 -9.48 -11.73
CA LEU A 100 1.19 -8.03 -11.97
C LEU A 100 1.27 -7.73 -13.47
N ARG A 101 0.33 -6.92 -13.98
CA ARG A 101 0.21 -6.49 -15.38
C ARG A 101 -0.04 -7.64 -16.39
N GLN A 102 -0.38 -8.81 -15.93
CA GLN A 102 -0.77 -9.93 -16.78
C GLN A 102 -2.28 -9.95 -17.03
N TYR A 103 -2.70 -10.66 -18.06
CA TYR A 103 -4.11 -10.86 -18.36
C TYR A 103 -4.83 -11.52 -17.16
N GLN A 104 -5.92 -10.93 -16.71
CA GLN A 104 -6.67 -11.34 -15.50
C GLN A 104 -5.86 -11.31 -14.19
N GLY A 105 -4.66 -10.75 -14.20
CA GLY A 105 -3.83 -10.54 -13.01
C GLY A 105 -4.02 -9.15 -12.41
N LEU A 106 -3.13 -8.81 -11.47
CA LEU A 106 -3.13 -7.52 -10.82
C LEU A 106 -2.85 -6.38 -11.81
N SER A 107 -3.65 -5.33 -11.73
CA SER A 107 -3.41 -4.07 -12.44
C SER A 107 -2.11 -3.41 -11.98
N GLY A 108 -1.41 -2.76 -12.91
CA GLY A 108 -0.25 -1.91 -12.58
C GLY A 108 -0.62 -0.60 -11.87
N PHE A 109 -1.91 -0.33 -11.66
CA PHE A 109 -2.46 0.87 -11.03
C PHE A 109 -3.54 0.49 -10.01
N PRO A 110 -3.92 1.37 -9.07
CA PRO A 110 -5.06 1.15 -8.19
C PRO A 110 -6.32 0.86 -9.01
N ARG A 111 -7.08 -0.14 -8.56
CA ARG A 111 -8.31 -0.58 -9.23
C ARG A 111 -9.36 -0.99 -8.22
N ARG A 112 -10.47 -0.28 -8.15
CA ARG A 112 -11.54 -0.51 -7.17
C ARG A 112 -12.13 -1.91 -7.17
N THR A 113 -12.06 -2.62 -8.29
CA THR A 113 -12.54 -4.02 -8.37
C THR A 113 -11.54 -5.03 -7.82
N GLU A 114 -10.32 -4.62 -7.47
CA GLU A 114 -9.31 -5.49 -6.88
C GLU A 114 -9.33 -5.48 -5.35
N SER A 115 -9.61 -4.31 -4.75
CA SER A 115 -9.49 -4.15 -3.32
C SER A 115 -10.31 -2.97 -2.81
N GLU A 116 -10.89 -3.10 -1.62
CA GLU A 116 -11.54 -2.01 -0.90
C GLU A 116 -10.59 -0.86 -0.54
N TYR A 117 -9.28 -1.14 -0.47
CA TYR A 117 -8.25 -0.14 -0.23
C TYR A 117 -7.96 0.73 -1.45
N ASP A 118 -8.37 0.34 -2.63
CA ASP A 118 -8.22 1.12 -3.87
C ASP A 118 -9.41 2.09 -4.01
N THR A 119 -9.34 3.20 -3.31
CA THR A 119 -10.42 4.20 -3.21
C THR A 119 -10.87 4.75 -4.57
N PHE A 120 -9.92 4.91 -5.51
CA PHE A 120 -10.15 5.48 -6.82
C PHE A 120 -9.31 4.77 -7.89
N GLY A 121 -9.93 4.41 -9.01
CA GLY A 121 -9.22 3.89 -10.18
C GLY A 121 -8.50 5.03 -10.90
N VAL A 122 -7.19 4.90 -11.07
CA VAL A 122 -6.35 5.98 -11.59
C VAL A 122 -5.33 5.44 -12.60
N GLY A 123 -4.78 6.30 -13.41
CA GLY A 123 -3.77 6.01 -14.43
C GLY A 123 -3.24 7.29 -15.07
N HIS A 124 -4.05 8.35 -15.11
CA HIS A 124 -3.66 9.68 -15.55
C HIS A 124 -3.21 10.56 -14.38
N SER A 125 -2.24 11.42 -14.65
CA SER A 125 -1.78 12.42 -13.69
C SER A 125 -2.82 13.53 -13.47
N SER A 126 -2.72 14.19 -12.31
CA SER A 126 -3.52 15.36 -11.91
C SER A 126 -5.02 15.08 -11.71
N THR A 127 -5.43 13.83 -11.58
CA THR A 127 -6.82 13.45 -11.33
C THR A 127 -7.15 13.32 -9.84
N SER A 128 -6.14 13.10 -9.00
CA SER A 128 -6.30 12.85 -7.56
C SER A 128 -6.93 14.01 -6.80
N ILE A 129 -6.57 15.26 -7.14
CA ILE A 129 -7.08 16.46 -6.46
C ILE A 129 -8.60 16.57 -6.64
N ALA A 130 -9.08 16.50 -7.88
CA ALA A 130 -10.50 16.58 -8.17
C ALA A 130 -11.29 15.41 -7.58
N ALA A 131 -10.73 14.19 -7.65
CA ALA A 131 -11.34 13.01 -7.07
C ALA A 131 -11.45 13.11 -5.55
N ALA A 132 -10.36 13.47 -4.87
CA ALA A 132 -10.35 13.62 -3.41
C ALA A 132 -11.28 14.76 -2.95
N MET A 133 -11.30 15.89 -3.67
CA MET A 133 -12.22 16.99 -3.39
C MET A 133 -13.68 16.56 -3.52
N GLY A 134 -14.04 15.84 -4.60
CA GLY A 134 -15.39 15.33 -4.79
C GLY A 134 -15.82 14.38 -3.66
N MET A 135 -14.92 13.47 -3.25
CA MET A 135 -15.16 12.56 -2.13
C MET A 135 -15.33 13.32 -0.81
N ALA A 136 -14.51 14.32 -0.54
CA ALA A 136 -14.61 15.14 0.67
C ALA A 136 -15.94 15.90 0.74
N VAL A 137 -16.37 16.47 -0.37
CA VAL A 137 -17.68 17.16 -0.46
C VAL A 137 -18.83 16.16 -0.23
N ALA A 138 -18.77 14.98 -0.86
CA ALA A 138 -19.79 13.96 -0.69
C ALA A 138 -19.88 13.49 0.78
N SER A 139 -18.74 13.16 1.41
CA SER A 139 -18.69 12.74 2.81
C SER A 139 -19.23 13.83 3.76
N ARG A 140 -18.91 15.09 3.51
CA ARG A 140 -19.48 16.21 4.27
C ARG A 140 -21.00 16.27 4.13
N ASN A 141 -21.51 16.14 2.91
CA ASN A 141 -22.95 16.20 2.66
C ASN A 141 -23.72 15.02 3.26
N LEU A 142 -23.06 13.85 3.35
CA LEU A 142 -23.61 12.65 3.99
C LEU A 142 -23.46 12.64 5.52
N GLY A 143 -22.79 13.65 6.10
CA GLY A 143 -22.55 13.72 7.54
C GLY A 143 -21.51 12.70 8.06
N GLU A 144 -20.73 12.06 7.18
CA GLU A 144 -19.74 11.05 7.56
C GLU A 144 -18.65 11.61 8.49
N ASN A 145 -18.40 12.92 8.45
CA ASN A 145 -17.39 13.59 9.27
C ASN A 145 -17.87 13.99 10.68
N SER A 146 -19.17 13.84 10.99
CA SER A 146 -19.74 14.29 12.27
C SER A 146 -19.83 13.20 13.34
N SER A 147 -19.62 11.93 13.00
CA SER A 147 -19.86 10.79 13.90
C SER A 147 -18.59 10.05 14.37
N GLY A 148 -17.40 10.61 14.23
CA GLY A 148 -16.18 10.04 14.80
C GLY A 148 -14.93 10.47 14.06
N GLY A 149 -14.25 11.47 14.55
CA GLY A 149 -12.80 11.72 14.50
C GLY A 149 -12.00 11.56 13.20
N GLY A 150 -12.62 11.31 12.06
CA GLY A 150 -11.95 11.24 10.76
C GLY A 150 -11.83 12.63 10.16
N THR A 151 -10.76 13.33 10.46
CA THR A 151 -10.42 14.57 9.77
C THR A 151 -9.71 14.23 8.47
N TRP A 152 -10.24 14.73 7.35
CA TRP A 152 -9.46 14.84 6.12
C TRP A 152 -8.23 15.71 6.41
N ARG A 153 -7.07 15.10 6.41
CA ARG A 153 -5.78 15.80 6.55
C ARG A 153 -5.01 15.68 5.24
#